data_1e5b20f9801a8e20a3b2e5d23d995287
#
_entry.id   1e5b20f9801a8e20a3b2e5d23d995287
#
_cell.length_a   1.000
_cell.length_b   1.000
_cell.length_c   1.000
_cell.angle_alpha   90.00
_cell.angle_beta   90.00
_cell.angle_gamma   90.00
#
_symmetry.space_group_name_H-M   'P 1'
#
loop_
_entity.id
_entity.type
_entity.pdbx_description
1 polymer ?
#
loop_
_entity_poly.entity_id
_entity_poly.type
_entity_poly.pdbx_seq_one_letter_code
_entity_poly.pdbx_strand_id
1 'polypeptide(L)'
;MSSDKVKLYNRLTLIVSFIVPTLVALLLFLKWNADKLIFDLRSPNFEPIVLLENLPFAEPLKFLPPIYATTNGITAILLIFAVIAIKNGNRKLHERLIKICIALSLLFLVLYIAYHITTDPTSFGGEGLIKYVYYFILITHILLSITVIPFVLFSYIRAITGDFVKHKKIAKITFPIWLYVCLLYTSPSPRDLKL
;
A
#
# COMPACT_ATOMS: atom_id res chain seq x y z
N MET A 1 3.38 -30.62 -2.61
CA MET A 1 4.16 -29.93 -1.57
C MET A 1 3.89 -30.62 -0.25
N SER A 2 4.91 -30.88 0.61
CA SER A 2 4.70 -31.58 1.87
C SER A 2 3.79 -30.80 2.83
N SER A 3 3.05 -31.50 3.70
CA SER A 3 2.16 -30.91 4.72
C SER A 3 2.87 -29.87 5.58
N ASP A 4 4.13 -30.13 5.94
CA ASP A 4 4.93 -29.26 6.83
C ASP A 4 5.32 -27.95 6.14
N LYS A 5 5.63 -27.98 4.84
CA LYS A 5 5.86 -26.77 4.06
C LYS A 5 4.61 -25.91 3.99
N VAL A 6 3.43 -26.50 3.82
CA VAL A 6 2.15 -25.75 3.82
C VAL A 6 1.89 -25.09 5.17
N LYS A 7 2.14 -25.80 6.28
CA LYS A 7 2.00 -25.25 7.63
C LYS A 7 2.98 -24.08 7.87
N LEU A 8 4.24 -24.25 7.42
CA LEU A 8 5.25 -23.20 7.53
C LEU A 8 4.84 -21.95 6.76
N TYR A 9 4.43 -22.08 5.49
CA TYR A 9 3.96 -20.95 4.69
C TYR A 9 2.76 -20.25 5.31
N ASN A 10 1.80 -20.99 5.85
CA ASN A 10 0.65 -20.38 6.55
C ASN A 10 1.08 -19.58 7.78
N ARG A 11 2.01 -20.11 8.60
CA ARG A 11 2.54 -19.37 9.76
C ARG A 11 3.30 -18.11 9.34
N LEU A 12 4.18 -18.23 8.35
CA LEU A 12 4.93 -17.08 7.82
C LEU A 12 3.98 -16.01 7.26
N THR A 13 2.93 -16.43 6.52
CA THR A 13 1.94 -15.49 6.00
C THR A 13 1.22 -14.76 7.11
N LEU A 14 0.82 -15.44 8.18
CA LEU A 14 0.20 -14.80 9.35
C LEU A 14 1.14 -13.78 9.99
N ILE A 15 2.38 -14.16 10.25
CA ILE A 15 3.39 -13.28 10.85
C ILE A 15 3.60 -12.04 9.99
N VAL A 16 3.84 -12.22 8.69
CA VAL A 16 4.06 -11.11 7.75
C VAL A 16 2.82 -10.22 7.61
N SER A 17 1.62 -10.82 7.64
CA SER A 17 0.34 -10.08 7.56
C SER A 17 0.09 -9.15 8.76
N PHE A 18 0.70 -9.41 9.91
CA PHE A 18 0.65 -8.51 11.07
C PHE A 18 1.86 -7.58 11.13
N ILE A 19 3.07 -8.11 10.91
CA ILE A 19 4.30 -7.32 11.01
C ILE A 19 4.33 -6.20 9.97
N VAL A 20 4.02 -6.48 8.70
CA VAL A 20 4.14 -5.48 7.63
C VAL A 20 3.20 -4.29 7.84
N PRO A 21 1.88 -4.46 8.06
CA PRO A 21 1.00 -3.34 8.34
C PRO A 21 1.38 -2.55 9.60
N THR A 22 1.81 -3.24 10.67
CA THR A 22 2.25 -2.59 11.90
C THR A 22 3.52 -1.77 11.66
N LEU A 23 4.49 -2.34 10.94
CA LEU A 23 5.72 -1.63 10.59
C LEU A 23 5.42 -0.39 9.73
N VAL A 24 4.56 -0.53 8.72
CA VAL A 24 4.13 0.60 7.89
C VAL A 24 3.44 1.67 8.73
N ALA A 25 2.54 1.30 9.62
CA ALA A 25 1.88 2.24 10.52
C ALA A 25 2.89 2.99 11.42
N LEU A 26 3.89 2.29 11.95
CA LEU A 26 4.96 2.91 12.74
C LEU A 26 5.83 3.85 11.88
N LEU A 27 6.16 3.45 10.65
CA LEU A 27 6.96 4.28 9.74
C LEU A 27 6.26 5.59 9.36
N LEU A 28 4.92 5.66 9.42
CA LEU A 28 4.17 6.89 9.18
C LEU A 28 4.39 7.97 10.27
N PHE A 29 4.89 7.58 11.44
CA PHE A 29 5.26 8.51 12.52
C PHE A 29 6.74 8.93 12.46
N LEU A 30 7.54 8.34 11.56
CA LEU A 30 8.91 8.77 11.33
C LEU A 30 8.95 9.98 10.42
N LYS A 31 9.83 10.92 10.75
CA LYS A 31 10.09 12.11 9.95
C LYS A 31 11.58 12.38 9.88
N TRP A 32 12.06 12.65 8.68
CA TRP A 32 13.41 13.11 8.45
C TRP A 32 13.43 14.64 8.47
N ASN A 33 13.98 15.21 9.52
CA ASN A 33 14.06 16.66 9.71
C ASN A 33 15.53 17.10 9.67
N ALA A 34 15.93 17.77 8.61
CA ALA A 34 17.31 18.17 8.34
C ALA A 34 18.30 16.99 8.42
N ASP A 35 19.09 16.91 9.48
CA ASP A 35 20.10 15.89 9.73
C ASP A 35 19.65 14.83 10.75
N LYS A 36 18.37 14.83 11.13
CA LYS A 36 17.83 13.97 12.21
C LYS A 36 16.65 13.14 11.73
N LEU A 37 16.62 11.88 12.14
CA LEU A 37 15.43 11.05 12.05
C LEU A 37 14.70 11.13 13.40
N ILE A 38 13.46 11.60 13.38
CA ILE A 38 12.63 11.79 14.56
C ILE A 38 11.38 10.90 14.50
N PHE A 39 10.92 10.48 15.67
CA PHE A 39 9.60 9.87 15.86
C PHE A 39 8.66 10.94 16.41
N ASP A 40 7.65 11.30 15.62
CA ASP A 40 6.72 12.38 15.91
C ASP A 40 5.27 11.89 15.83
N LEU A 41 4.58 11.88 16.97
CA LEU A 41 3.15 11.56 17.04
C LEU A 41 2.24 12.67 16.52
N ARG A 42 2.81 13.82 16.11
CA ARG A 42 2.06 14.98 15.60
C ARG A 42 0.99 15.48 16.59
N SER A 43 1.28 15.33 17.88
CA SER A 43 0.44 15.80 18.97
C SER A 43 1.09 17.03 19.62
N PRO A 44 0.33 18.10 19.93
CA PRO A 44 0.89 19.30 20.55
C PRO A 44 1.48 19.06 21.95
N ASN A 45 1.12 17.96 22.60
CA ASN A 45 1.59 17.57 23.93
C ASN A 45 2.72 16.53 23.91
N PHE A 46 3.22 16.21 22.72
CA PHE A 46 4.27 15.20 22.56
C PHE A 46 5.51 15.80 21.92
N GLU A 47 6.62 15.79 22.65
CA GLU A 47 7.92 16.21 22.10
C GLU A 47 8.46 15.11 21.17
N PRO A 48 8.91 15.46 19.94
CA PRO A 48 9.47 14.48 19.02
C PRO A 48 10.69 13.79 19.60
N ILE A 49 10.73 12.45 19.51
CA ILE A 49 11.87 11.66 19.96
C ILE A 49 12.89 11.59 18.84
N VAL A 50 14.10 12.06 19.09
CA VAL A 50 15.22 11.92 18.15
C VAL A 50 15.75 10.51 18.20
N LEU A 51 15.67 9.79 17.08
CA LEU A 51 16.14 8.42 16.92
C LEU A 51 17.58 8.35 16.42
N LEU A 52 17.92 9.18 15.45
CA LEU A 52 19.25 9.24 14.83
C LEU A 52 19.62 10.70 14.56
N GLU A 53 20.87 11.05 14.78
CA GLU A 53 21.47 12.38 14.50
C GLU A 53 22.62 12.26 13.48
N ASN A 54 23.01 13.39 12.94
CA ASN A 54 24.12 13.49 11.96
C ASN A 54 23.88 12.67 10.68
N LEU A 55 22.62 12.61 10.24
CA LEU A 55 22.27 11.99 8.97
C LEU A 55 22.57 12.95 7.80
N PRO A 56 22.82 12.44 6.57
CA PRO A 56 22.90 13.32 5.41
C PRO A 56 21.60 14.10 5.22
N PHE A 57 21.72 15.36 4.83
CA PHE A 57 20.55 16.21 4.58
C PHE A 57 19.69 15.61 3.48
N ALA A 58 18.40 15.38 3.76
CA ALA A 58 17.44 14.88 2.80
C ALA A 58 16.50 15.99 2.33
N GLU A 59 16.56 16.32 1.05
CA GLU A 59 15.59 17.21 0.43
C GLU A 59 14.20 16.55 0.34
N PRO A 60 13.11 17.32 0.53
CA PRO A 60 11.75 16.80 0.37
C PRO A 60 11.51 16.25 -1.03
N LEU A 61 11.16 14.98 -1.13
CA LEU A 61 10.97 14.26 -2.39
C LEU A 61 9.63 14.59 -3.06
N LYS A 62 9.38 15.89 -3.33
CA LYS A 62 8.11 16.42 -3.86
C LYS A 62 7.77 15.94 -5.27
N PHE A 63 8.70 15.32 -5.98
CA PHE A 63 8.51 14.78 -7.32
C PHE A 63 7.94 13.35 -7.32
N LEU A 64 7.90 12.66 -6.17
CA LEU A 64 7.44 11.28 -6.08
C LEU A 64 5.93 11.07 -6.25
N PRO A 65 5.03 11.97 -5.81
CA PRO A 65 3.58 11.76 -5.92
C PRO A 65 3.08 11.33 -7.31
N PRO A 66 3.43 11.99 -8.41
CA PRO A 66 3.00 11.55 -9.74
C PRO A 66 3.57 10.18 -10.13
N ILE A 67 4.78 9.84 -9.67
CA ILE A 67 5.43 8.56 -9.99
C ILE A 67 4.68 7.40 -9.33
N TYR A 68 4.44 7.47 -8.02
CA TYR A 68 3.76 6.39 -7.34
C TYR A 68 2.25 6.34 -7.66
N ALA A 69 1.60 7.47 -7.98
CA ALA A 69 0.24 7.47 -8.49
C ALA A 69 0.14 6.75 -9.85
N THR A 70 1.08 7.01 -10.77
CA THR A 70 1.18 6.29 -12.05
C THR A 70 1.41 4.79 -11.84
N THR A 71 2.28 4.42 -10.91
CA THR A 71 2.54 3.01 -10.56
C THR A 71 1.26 2.31 -10.11
N ASN A 72 0.43 2.96 -9.29
CA ASN A 72 -0.87 2.42 -8.88
C ASN A 72 -1.88 2.34 -10.03
N GLY A 73 -1.92 3.34 -10.91
CA GLY A 73 -2.76 3.32 -12.11
C GLY A 73 -2.42 2.14 -13.02
N ILE A 74 -1.13 1.91 -13.27
CA ILE A 74 -0.65 0.75 -14.03
C ILE A 74 -1.04 -0.55 -13.33
N THR A 75 -0.87 -0.63 -12.02
CA THR A 75 -1.25 -1.81 -11.23
C THR A 75 -2.75 -2.11 -11.37
N ALA A 76 -3.61 -1.11 -11.30
CA ALA A 76 -5.05 -1.28 -11.50
C ALA A 76 -5.40 -1.87 -12.88
N ILE A 77 -4.76 -1.37 -13.94
CA ILE A 77 -4.94 -1.87 -15.31
C ILE A 77 -4.48 -3.34 -15.40
N LEU A 78 -3.30 -3.65 -14.88
CA LEU A 78 -2.75 -5.01 -14.91
C LEU A 78 -3.60 -6.00 -14.09
N LEU A 79 -4.19 -5.57 -12.97
CA LEU A 79 -5.13 -6.39 -12.19
C LEU A 79 -6.37 -6.76 -13.01
N ILE A 80 -6.93 -5.83 -13.78
CA ILE A 80 -8.06 -6.10 -14.67
C ILE A 80 -7.64 -7.12 -15.74
N PHE A 81 -6.50 -6.94 -16.39
CA PHE A 81 -5.99 -7.89 -17.38
C PHE A 81 -5.69 -9.27 -16.78
N ALA A 82 -5.21 -9.32 -15.54
CA ALA A 82 -4.99 -10.59 -14.83
C ALA A 82 -6.30 -11.37 -14.63
N VAL A 83 -7.40 -10.68 -14.30
CA VAL A 83 -8.73 -11.30 -14.17
C VAL A 83 -9.25 -11.76 -15.55
N ILE A 84 -9.08 -10.96 -16.58
CA ILE A 84 -9.47 -11.35 -17.96
C ILE A 84 -8.67 -12.58 -18.40
N ALA A 85 -7.36 -12.62 -18.14
CA ALA A 85 -6.50 -13.74 -18.50
C ALA A 85 -6.97 -15.05 -17.86
N ILE A 86 -7.30 -15.06 -16.57
CA ILE A 86 -7.77 -16.27 -15.89
C ILE A 86 -9.18 -16.69 -16.34
N LYS A 87 -10.06 -15.73 -16.66
CA LYS A 87 -11.38 -16.03 -17.23
C LYS A 87 -11.28 -16.70 -18.59
N ASN A 88 -10.28 -16.35 -19.39
CA ASN A 88 -9.97 -16.94 -20.69
C ASN A 88 -9.09 -18.21 -20.59
N GLY A 89 -8.91 -18.77 -19.37
CA GLY A 89 -8.13 -19.99 -19.16
C GLY A 89 -6.61 -19.82 -19.20
N ASN A 90 -6.09 -18.60 -19.47
CA ASN A 90 -4.65 -18.35 -19.55
C ASN A 90 -4.03 -18.13 -18.16
N ARG A 91 -3.84 -19.27 -17.45
CA ARG A 91 -3.31 -19.27 -16.09
C ARG A 91 -1.87 -18.74 -16.02
N LYS A 92 -1.03 -19.02 -17.03
CA LYS A 92 0.36 -18.57 -17.03
C LYS A 92 0.45 -17.03 -17.11
N LEU A 93 -0.39 -16.43 -17.94
CA LEU A 93 -0.48 -14.95 -18.05
C LEU A 93 -1.01 -14.34 -16.76
N HIS A 94 -2.09 -14.89 -16.19
CA HIS A 94 -2.62 -14.46 -14.90
C HIS A 94 -1.54 -14.44 -13.80
N GLU A 95 -0.83 -15.55 -13.64
CA GLU A 95 0.23 -15.67 -12.63
C GLU A 95 1.34 -14.61 -12.85
N ARG A 96 1.76 -14.40 -14.10
CA ARG A 96 2.80 -13.41 -14.44
C ARG A 96 2.33 -11.98 -14.11
N LEU A 97 1.11 -11.63 -14.52
CA LEU A 97 0.54 -10.32 -14.25
C LEU A 97 0.37 -10.05 -12.76
N ILE A 98 -0.10 -11.02 -11.97
CA ILE A 98 -0.23 -10.87 -10.51
C ILE A 98 1.14 -10.66 -9.85
N LYS A 99 2.20 -11.36 -10.28
CA LYS A 99 3.56 -11.14 -9.77
C LYS A 99 4.06 -9.71 -10.06
N ILE A 100 3.77 -9.19 -11.25
CA ILE A 100 4.09 -7.81 -11.61
C ILE A 100 3.30 -6.83 -10.73
N CYS A 101 2.00 -7.06 -10.52
CA CYS A 101 1.18 -6.23 -9.63
C CYS A 101 1.72 -6.18 -8.20
N ILE A 102 2.16 -7.33 -7.66
CA ILE A 102 2.78 -7.39 -6.32
C ILE A 102 4.08 -6.58 -6.31
N ALA A 103 4.95 -6.73 -7.31
CA ALA A 103 6.20 -5.97 -7.40
C ALA A 103 5.96 -4.46 -7.49
N LEU A 104 5.00 -4.02 -8.30
CA LEU A 104 4.60 -2.61 -8.42
C LEU A 104 4.01 -2.07 -7.11
N SER A 105 3.20 -2.87 -6.39
CA SER A 105 2.66 -2.48 -5.08
C SER A 105 3.75 -2.34 -4.03
N LEU A 106 4.78 -3.17 -4.05
CA LEU A 106 5.96 -3.03 -3.19
C LEU A 106 6.76 -1.77 -3.55
N LEU A 107 6.97 -1.51 -4.83
CA LEU A 107 7.62 -0.29 -5.30
C LEU A 107 6.85 0.96 -4.85
N PHE A 108 5.52 0.96 -5.06
CA PHE A 108 4.66 2.02 -4.55
C PHE A 108 4.86 2.24 -3.05
N LEU A 109 4.86 1.18 -2.26
CA LEU A 109 5.01 1.27 -0.80
C LEU A 109 6.34 1.93 -0.40
N VAL A 110 7.44 1.54 -1.04
CA VAL A 110 8.77 2.11 -0.79
C VAL A 110 8.80 3.61 -1.14
N LEU A 111 8.30 3.98 -2.31
CA LEU A 111 8.25 5.38 -2.76
C LEU A 111 7.34 6.23 -1.86
N TYR A 112 6.21 5.68 -1.44
CA TYR A 112 5.26 6.32 -0.54
C TYR A 112 5.88 6.59 0.84
N ILE A 113 6.57 5.60 1.42
CA ILE A 113 7.27 5.75 2.70
C ILE A 113 8.38 6.80 2.57
N ALA A 114 9.20 6.74 1.51
CA ALA A 114 10.26 7.71 1.27
C ALA A 114 9.72 9.15 1.19
N TYR A 115 8.61 9.35 0.46
CA TYR A 115 7.93 10.64 0.41
C TYR A 115 7.42 11.09 1.79
N HIS A 116 6.79 10.16 2.52
CA HIS A 116 6.11 10.49 3.79
C HIS A 116 7.10 10.84 4.92
N ILE A 117 8.27 10.21 4.92
CA ILE A 117 9.34 10.49 5.89
C ILE A 117 9.99 11.86 5.60
N THR A 118 10.12 12.24 4.32
CA THR A 118 10.86 13.45 3.90
C THR A 118 9.99 14.68 3.67
N THR A 119 8.66 14.55 3.74
CA THR A 119 7.74 15.65 3.39
C THR A 119 6.70 15.85 4.47
N ASP A 120 6.38 17.12 4.76
CA ASP A 120 5.31 17.47 5.69
C ASP A 120 3.93 17.08 5.12
N PRO A 121 3.00 16.66 5.99
CA PRO A 121 1.64 16.34 5.57
C PRO A 121 0.95 17.60 5.01
N THR A 122 0.27 17.42 3.90
CA THR A 122 -0.51 18.50 3.29
C THR A 122 -1.95 18.41 3.80
N SER A 123 -2.44 19.47 4.43
CA SER A 123 -3.84 19.57 4.83
C SER A 123 -4.73 19.75 3.60
N PHE A 124 -5.94 19.20 3.66
CA PHE A 124 -6.96 19.44 2.64
C PHE A 124 -7.49 20.87 2.76
N GLY A 125 -7.38 21.65 1.68
CA GLY A 125 -7.79 23.06 1.65
C GLY A 125 -9.27 23.29 1.29
N GLY A 126 -10.07 22.24 1.05
CA GLY A 126 -11.49 22.38 0.73
C GLY A 126 -12.37 22.51 1.97
N GLU A 127 -13.53 23.16 1.82
CA GLU A 127 -14.51 23.41 2.89
C GLU A 127 -15.86 22.73 2.59
N GLY A 128 -16.75 22.70 3.58
CA GLY A 128 -18.11 22.19 3.45
C GLY A 128 -18.19 20.67 3.23
N LEU A 129 -19.16 20.24 2.44
CA LEU A 129 -19.46 18.81 2.21
C LEU A 129 -18.28 18.06 1.56
N ILE A 130 -17.54 18.71 0.68
CA ILE A 130 -16.37 18.13 -0.02
C ILE A 130 -15.31 17.66 0.98
N LYS A 131 -15.10 18.39 2.06
CA LYS A 131 -14.17 18.03 3.14
C LYS A 131 -14.55 16.70 3.79
N TYR A 132 -15.82 16.48 4.10
CA TYR A 132 -16.30 15.23 4.71
C TYR A 132 -16.18 14.06 3.75
N VAL A 133 -16.53 14.24 2.48
CA VAL A 133 -16.35 13.23 1.42
C VAL A 133 -14.89 12.84 1.26
N TYR A 134 -14.00 13.83 1.21
CA TYR A 134 -12.55 13.58 1.13
C TYR A 134 -12.04 12.74 2.30
N TYR A 135 -12.36 13.13 3.55
CA TYR A 135 -11.91 12.36 4.72
C TYR A 135 -12.53 10.97 4.80
N PHE A 136 -13.78 10.81 4.38
CA PHE A 136 -14.41 9.49 4.30
C PHE A 136 -13.65 8.57 3.32
N ILE A 137 -13.36 9.07 2.13
CA ILE A 137 -12.57 8.35 1.11
C ILE A 137 -11.16 8.05 1.64
N LEU A 138 -10.51 9.02 2.27
CA LEU A 138 -9.16 8.86 2.82
C LEU A 138 -9.13 7.78 3.91
N ILE A 139 -10.07 7.81 4.86
CA ILE A 139 -10.13 6.83 5.95
C ILE A 139 -10.41 5.42 5.39
N THR A 140 -11.39 5.28 4.49
CA THR A 140 -11.67 3.99 3.86
C THR A 140 -10.49 3.48 3.07
N HIS A 141 -9.78 4.35 2.34
CA HIS A 141 -8.55 3.99 1.62
C HIS A 141 -7.48 3.48 2.58
N ILE A 142 -7.19 4.17 3.68
CA ILE A 142 -6.18 3.76 4.66
C ILE A 142 -6.53 2.39 5.27
N LEU A 143 -7.76 2.21 5.74
CA LEU A 143 -8.21 0.95 6.33
C LEU A 143 -8.12 -0.22 5.36
N LEU A 144 -8.54 0.00 4.11
CA LEU A 144 -8.49 -1.04 3.07
C LEU A 144 -7.05 -1.31 2.59
N SER A 145 -6.18 -0.30 2.58
CA SER A 145 -4.76 -0.47 2.24
C SER A 145 -4.02 -1.36 3.25
N ILE A 146 -4.35 -1.22 4.54
CA ILE A 146 -3.82 -2.11 5.58
C ILE A 146 -4.40 -3.52 5.40
N THR A 147 -5.69 -3.62 5.13
CA THR A 147 -6.41 -4.89 5.01
C THR A 147 -6.02 -5.67 3.76
N VAL A 148 -5.72 -5.00 2.64
CA VAL A 148 -5.40 -5.68 1.37
C VAL A 148 -4.12 -6.51 1.46
N ILE A 149 -3.13 -6.09 2.26
CA ILE A 149 -1.85 -6.78 2.40
C ILE A 149 -2.03 -8.25 2.81
N PRO A 150 -2.68 -8.58 3.95
CA PRO A 150 -2.93 -9.96 4.32
C PRO A 150 -3.76 -10.73 3.27
N PHE A 151 -4.77 -10.10 2.68
CA PHE A 151 -5.58 -10.76 1.67
C PHE A 151 -4.79 -11.15 0.42
N VAL A 152 -3.91 -10.27 -0.07
CA VAL A 152 -3.01 -10.56 -1.20
C VAL A 152 -2.06 -11.70 -0.85
N LEU A 153 -1.44 -11.67 0.34
CA LEU A 153 -0.51 -12.70 0.79
C LEU A 153 -1.21 -14.07 0.92
N PHE A 154 -2.37 -14.14 1.58
CA PHE A 154 -3.14 -15.38 1.69
C PHE A 154 -3.57 -15.90 0.33
N SER A 155 -4.05 -15.03 -0.55
CA SER A 155 -4.45 -15.41 -1.91
C SER A 155 -3.25 -15.97 -2.68
N TYR A 156 -2.10 -15.32 -2.63
CA TYR A 156 -0.87 -15.75 -3.30
C TYR A 156 -0.36 -17.09 -2.77
N ILE A 157 -0.29 -17.26 -1.44
CA ILE A 157 0.16 -18.52 -0.82
C ILE A 157 -0.77 -19.68 -1.21
N ARG A 158 -2.09 -19.48 -1.22
CA ARG A 158 -3.03 -20.52 -1.67
C ARG A 158 -2.80 -20.91 -3.13
N ALA A 159 -2.45 -19.96 -3.99
CA ALA A 159 -2.14 -20.24 -5.39
C ALA A 159 -0.86 -21.08 -5.54
N ILE A 160 0.25 -20.70 -4.88
CA ILE A 160 1.53 -21.42 -5.00
C ILE A 160 1.51 -22.78 -4.29
N THR A 161 0.66 -22.95 -3.29
CA THR A 161 0.45 -24.24 -2.62
C THR A 161 -0.49 -25.20 -3.37
N GLY A 162 -1.10 -24.73 -4.49
CA GLY A 162 -2.02 -25.53 -5.32
C GLY A 162 -3.46 -25.59 -4.78
N ASP A 163 -3.79 -24.89 -3.69
CA ASP A 163 -5.14 -24.83 -3.13
C ASP A 163 -6.00 -23.80 -3.89
N PHE A 164 -6.31 -24.12 -5.15
CA PHE A 164 -7.05 -23.21 -6.03
C PHE A 164 -8.50 -22.95 -5.59
N VAL A 165 -9.08 -23.88 -4.82
CA VAL A 165 -10.44 -23.69 -4.28
C VAL A 165 -10.45 -22.55 -3.28
N LYS A 166 -9.51 -22.56 -2.33
CA LYS A 166 -9.40 -21.47 -1.33
C LYS A 166 -8.85 -20.21 -1.96
N HIS A 167 -7.87 -20.32 -2.89
CA HIS A 167 -7.40 -19.17 -3.67
C HIS A 167 -8.56 -18.42 -4.32
N LYS A 168 -9.43 -19.10 -5.05
CA LYS A 168 -10.57 -18.49 -5.74
C LYS A 168 -11.55 -17.80 -4.78
N LYS A 169 -11.79 -18.37 -3.59
CA LYS A 169 -12.64 -17.75 -2.57
C LYS A 169 -12.05 -16.45 -2.06
N ILE A 170 -10.76 -16.44 -1.70
CA ILE A 170 -10.07 -15.26 -1.20
C ILE A 170 -9.90 -14.20 -2.30
N ALA A 171 -9.52 -14.61 -3.51
CA ALA A 171 -9.30 -13.71 -4.64
C ALA A 171 -10.55 -12.89 -5.02
N LYS A 172 -11.75 -13.44 -4.84
CA LYS A 172 -13.02 -12.72 -5.07
C LYS A 172 -13.19 -11.52 -4.15
N ILE A 173 -12.61 -11.54 -2.96
CA ILE A 173 -12.61 -10.45 -1.99
C ILE A 173 -11.39 -9.56 -2.20
N THR A 174 -10.22 -10.16 -2.39
CA THR A 174 -8.95 -9.45 -2.58
C THR A 174 -8.98 -8.54 -3.80
N PHE A 175 -9.47 -9.03 -4.94
CA PHE A 175 -9.44 -8.27 -6.19
C PHE A 175 -10.16 -6.93 -6.11
N PRO A 176 -11.45 -6.83 -5.70
CA PRO A 176 -12.13 -5.54 -5.63
C PRO A 176 -11.50 -4.59 -4.60
N ILE A 177 -11.02 -5.10 -3.47
CA ILE A 177 -10.34 -4.28 -2.46
C ILE A 177 -9.03 -3.73 -3.03
N TRP A 178 -8.21 -4.58 -3.65
CA TRP A 178 -6.93 -4.17 -4.23
C TRP A 178 -7.13 -3.16 -5.36
N LEU A 179 -8.08 -3.41 -6.24
CA LEU A 179 -8.42 -2.48 -7.34
C LEU A 179 -8.89 -1.12 -6.79
N TYR A 180 -9.75 -1.12 -5.78
CA TYR A 180 -10.23 0.09 -5.13
C TYR A 180 -9.06 0.90 -4.53
N VAL A 181 -8.18 0.25 -3.77
CA VAL A 181 -7.00 0.89 -3.18
C VAL A 181 -6.09 1.50 -4.26
N CYS A 182 -5.86 0.80 -5.37
CA CYS A 182 -5.07 1.33 -6.47
C CYS A 182 -5.73 2.54 -7.16
N LEU A 183 -7.05 2.51 -7.38
CA LEU A 183 -7.78 3.57 -8.08
C LEU A 183 -7.89 4.85 -7.26
N LEU A 184 -8.10 4.74 -5.94
CA LEU A 184 -8.25 5.93 -5.10
C LEU A 184 -6.98 6.77 -5.00
N TYR A 185 -5.83 6.14 -5.12
CA TYR A 185 -4.56 6.85 -5.08
C TYR A 185 -4.22 7.60 -6.38
N THR A 186 -4.93 7.34 -7.47
CA THR A 186 -4.78 8.07 -8.75
C THR A 186 -5.61 9.35 -8.80
N SER A 187 -6.42 9.64 -7.76
CA SER A 187 -7.20 10.87 -7.68
C SER A 187 -6.29 12.10 -7.55
N PRO A 188 -6.66 13.24 -8.18
CA PRO A 188 -5.86 14.45 -8.12
C PRO A 188 -5.60 14.87 -6.66
N SER A 189 -4.36 15.31 -6.41
CA SER A 189 -3.96 15.83 -5.11
C SER A 189 -4.84 17.03 -4.74
N PRO A 190 -5.12 17.25 -3.43
CA PRO A 190 -5.79 18.48 -2.98
C PRO A 190 -5.11 19.78 -3.44
N ARG A 191 -3.84 19.70 -3.86
CA ARG A 191 -3.11 20.84 -4.45
C ARG A 191 -3.58 21.19 -5.85
N ASP A 192 -4.08 20.19 -6.60
CA ASP A 192 -4.50 20.38 -8.01
C ASP A 192 -5.92 20.93 -8.10
N LEU A 193 -6.64 20.96 -6.97
CA LEU A 193 -8.00 21.51 -6.84
C LEU A 193 -8.03 22.98 -6.39
N LYS A 194 -6.90 23.67 -6.31
CA LYS A 194 -6.87 25.12 -6.18
C LYS A 194 -7.15 25.73 -7.55
N LEU A 195 -8.44 25.86 -7.87
CA LEU A 195 -8.97 26.79 -8.86
C LEU A 195 -9.08 28.16 -8.27
#